data_c75bee376c0be76b2ad98194efa4aab7
#
_entry.id   c75bee376c0be76b2ad98194efa4aab7
#
_cell.length_a   1.000
_cell.length_b   1.000
_cell.length_c   1.000
_cell.angle_alpha   90.00
_cell.angle_beta   90.00
_cell.angle_gamma   90.00
#
_symmetry.space_group_name_H-M   'P 1'
#
loop_
_entity.id
_entity.type
_entity.pdbx_description
1 polymer ?
#
loop_
_entity_poly.entity_id
_entity_poly.type
_entity_poly.pdbx_seq_one_letter_code
_entity_poly.pdbx_strand_id
1 'polypeptide(L)'
;RSTAVKEGDHYILNGSKTFITNGFYSDYLIVAAKTSPELGNKGISIFVVDRDSEGLSATKLDKLGWRASDTGEIAFDNVKVPLTNLLGEENGGFGYIMQHFSLERLIMGINAHARAEYALEYALQYMSEREAFGRSIDRFQALRHNIADLYTDMEICKEFNYSVAYRLNKNQYVVKEATMSKLKSTKMADDVIYQCLQFLGGYGYMENYPMARLLRDSRLGPIGGGTSEILREILAKIIIDKKEYKPAT
;
A
#
# COMPACT_ATOMS: atom_id res chain seq x y z
N ARG A 1 10.73 16.98 -4.42
CA ARG A 1 11.05 16.66 -5.83
C ARG A 1 12.53 16.31 -5.89
N SER A 2 12.89 15.28 -6.68
CA SER A 2 14.28 14.87 -6.82
C SER A 2 14.69 14.99 -8.28
N THR A 3 15.93 15.44 -8.50
CA THR A 3 16.56 15.57 -9.82
C THR A 3 17.83 14.74 -9.85
N ALA A 4 18.24 14.32 -11.05
CA ALA A 4 19.52 13.66 -11.30
C ALA A 4 20.14 14.31 -12.54
N VAL A 5 21.28 14.98 -12.36
CA VAL A 5 22.01 15.65 -13.43
C VAL A 5 23.22 14.80 -13.78
N LYS A 6 23.41 14.50 -15.07
CA LYS A 6 24.57 13.73 -15.55
C LYS A 6 25.81 14.60 -15.60
N GLU A 7 26.87 14.17 -14.91
CA GLU A 7 28.19 14.83 -14.89
C GLU A 7 29.28 13.80 -15.11
N GLY A 8 29.87 13.80 -16.30
CA GLY A 8 30.94 12.86 -16.67
C GLY A 8 30.50 11.40 -16.57
N ASP A 9 31.06 10.64 -15.64
CA ASP A 9 30.85 9.20 -15.42
C ASP A 9 29.81 8.88 -14.31
N HIS A 10 29.08 9.90 -13.80
CA HIS A 10 28.09 9.75 -12.74
C HIS A 10 26.90 10.68 -12.90
N TYR A 11 25.84 10.46 -12.10
CA TYR A 11 24.74 11.39 -11.88
C TYR A 11 24.89 12.07 -10.51
N ILE A 12 24.51 13.33 -10.40
CA ILE A 12 24.37 14.06 -9.15
C ILE A 12 22.90 14.10 -8.79
N LEU A 13 22.51 13.42 -7.71
CA LEU A 13 21.14 13.40 -7.19
C LEU A 13 20.96 14.47 -6.12
N ASN A 14 19.87 15.24 -6.28
CA ASN A 14 19.45 16.25 -5.32
C ASN A 14 17.94 16.16 -5.05
N GLY A 15 17.54 16.44 -3.80
CA GLY A 15 16.13 16.51 -3.40
C GLY A 15 15.79 15.68 -2.16
N SER A 16 14.53 15.34 -1.99
CA SER A 16 14.07 14.54 -0.84
C SER A 16 12.93 13.59 -1.21
N LYS A 17 12.75 12.58 -0.36
CA LYS A 17 11.65 11.62 -0.40
C LYS A 17 11.11 11.45 1.02
N THR A 18 9.79 11.47 1.17
CA THR A 18 9.12 11.31 2.47
C THR A 18 8.19 10.09 2.45
N PHE A 19 7.99 9.48 3.60
CA PHE A 19 7.17 8.27 3.80
C PHE A 19 7.69 7.04 3.05
N ILE A 20 8.99 6.84 3.04
CA ILE A 20 9.63 5.72 2.33
C ILE A 20 9.73 4.52 3.25
N THR A 21 9.00 3.46 2.88
CA THR A 21 9.10 2.15 3.54
C THR A 21 10.49 1.59 3.37
N ASN A 22 11.06 1.05 4.46
CA ASN A 22 12.44 0.59 4.56
C ASN A 22 13.49 1.69 4.30
N GLY A 23 13.11 2.95 4.28
CA GLY A 23 14.00 4.05 3.92
C GLY A 23 15.10 4.34 4.93
N PHE A 24 14.97 3.85 6.16
CA PHE A 24 15.96 4.06 7.22
C PHE A 24 16.94 2.88 7.35
N TYR A 25 16.45 1.63 7.26
CA TYR A 25 17.27 0.43 7.50
C TYR A 25 17.76 -0.29 6.24
N SER A 26 17.36 0.15 5.05
CA SER A 26 17.80 -0.49 3.80
C SER A 26 19.30 -0.29 3.53
N ASP A 27 19.94 -1.26 2.91
CA ASP A 27 21.33 -1.18 2.46
C ASP A 27 21.45 -0.38 1.15
N TYR A 28 20.38 -0.37 0.34
CA TYR A 28 20.29 0.41 -0.89
C TYR A 28 18.86 0.90 -1.12
N LEU A 29 18.72 1.93 -1.92
CA LEU A 29 17.46 2.57 -2.29
C LEU A 29 17.23 2.51 -3.80
N ILE A 30 16.00 2.20 -4.21
CA ILE A 30 15.56 2.39 -5.60
C ILE A 30 14.93 3.78 -5.68
N VAL A 31 15.62 4.69 -6.36
CA VAL A 31 15.28 6.11 -6.38
C VAL A 31 14.81 6.56 -7.75
N ALA A 32 13.56 7.03 -7.82
CA ALA A 32 13.07 7.74 -9.01
C ALA A 32 13.45 9.22 -8.92
N ALA A 33 14.17 9.73 -9.91
CA ALA A 33 14.54 11.13 -10.02
C ALA A 33 14.34 11.65 -11.44
N LYS A 34 14.18 12.96 -11.58
CA LYS A 34 14.06 13.59 -12.91
C LYS A 34 15.43 13.84 -13.52
N THR A 35 15.69 13.18 -14.63
CA THR A 35 16.85 13.42 -15.51
C THR A 35 16.56 14.49 -16.55
N SER A 36 15.29 14.59 -16.99
CA SER A 36 14.82 15.58 -17.97
C SER A 36 13.54 16.24 -17.42
N PRO A 37 13.65 17.26 -16.52
CA PRO A 37 12.49 17.88 -15.86
C PRO A 37 11.46 18.48 -16.82
N GLU A 38 11.88 18.97 -17.98
CA GLU A 38 11.07 19.55 -19.03
C GLU A 38 10.10 18.56 -19.68
N LEU A 39 10.44 17.25 -19.66
CA LEU A 39 9.59 16.17 -20.17
C LEU A 39 8.50 15.71 -19.18
N GLY A 40 8.39 16.36 -18.03
CA GLY A 40 7.39 16.02 -17.03
C GLY A 40 7.58 14.58 -16.49
N ASN A 41 6.55 13.73 -16.61
CA ASN A 41 6.65 12.34 -16.17
C ASN A 41 7.52 11.46 -17.08
N LYS A 42 7.66 11.84 -18.35
CA LYS A 42 8.52 11.12 -19.31
C LYS A 42 10.01 11.37 -19.08
N GLY A 43 10.38 12.30 -18.21
CA GLY A 43 11.78 12.62 -17.88
C GLY A 43 12.24 12.00 -16.54
N ILE A 44 11.64 10.89 -16.11
CA ILE A 44 11.99 10.19 -14.87
C ILE A 44 12.88 8.99 -15.19
N SER A 45 13.98 8.87 -14.45
CA SER A 45 14.87 7.71 -14.46
C SER A 45 14.91 7.06 -13.08
N ILE A 46 15.32 5.79 -13.00
CA ILE A 46 15.43 5.03 -11.76
C ILE A 46 16.88 4.69 -11.49
N PHE A 47 17.30 4.85 -10.25
CA PHE A 47 18.67 4.62 -9.81
C PHE A 47 18.70 3.66 -8.63
N VAL A 48 19.74 2.82 -8.57
CA VAL A 48 20.11 2.08 -7.36
C VAL A 48 21.15 2.93 -6.62
N VAL A 49 20.82 3.35 -5.40
CA VAL A 49 21.66 4.23 -4.60
C VAL A 49 22.03 3.53 -3.30
N ASP A 50 23.32 3.39 -3.05
CA ASP A 50 23.83 2.79 -1.81
C ASP A 50 23.48 3.68 -0.61
N ARG A 51 23.09 3.06 0.49
CA ARG A 51 22.67 3.76 1.71
C ARG A 51 23.77 4.64 2.31
N ASP A 52 25.01 4.20 2.17
CA ASP A 52 26.18 4.88 2.72
C ASP A 52 26.77 5.93 1.76
N SER A 53 26.09 6.26 0.66
CA SER A 53 26.54 7.30 -0.26
C SER A 53 26.71 8.65 0.45
N GLU A 54 27.83 9.33 0.20
CA GLU A 54 28.07 10.67 0.72
C GLU A 54 26.95 11.62 0.27
N GLY A 55 26.46 12.45 1.17
CA GLY A 55 25.35 13.38 0.92
C GLY A 55 23.94 12.76 1.07
N LEU A 56 23.83 11.44 1.33
CA LEU A 56 22.55 10.80 1.62
C LEU A 56 22.31 10.77 3.14
N SER A 57 21.19 11.28 3.58
CA SER A 57 20.74 11.19 4.96
C SER A 57 19.32 10.64 5.05
N ALA A 58 19.00 9.93 6.14
CA ALA A 58 17.64 9.44 6.39
C ALA A 58 17.27 9.62 7.86
N THR A 59 16.01 10.00 8.08
CA THR A 59 15.40 10.15 9.40
C THR A 59 14.25 9.20 9.52
N LYS A 60 14.21 8.43 10.62
CA LYS A 60 13.08 7.52 10.90
C LYS A 60 11.86 8.31 11.37
N LEU A 61 10.70 7.97 10.86
CA LEU A 61 9.43 8.61 11.21
C LEU A 61 8.62 7.69 12.15
N ASP A 62 8.04 8.27 13.20
CA ASP A 62 7.11 7.58 14.09
C ASP A 62 5.73 7.46 13.42
N LYS A 63 5.11 6.29 13.59
CA LYS A 63 3.85 5.94 12.91
C LYS A 63 2.79 5.46 13.87
N LEU A 64 1.54 5.62 13.48
CA LEU A 64 0.38 5.08 14.18
C LEU A 64 0.43 3.54 14.26
N GLY A 65 0.64 2.89 13.12
CA GLY A 65 0.72 1.44 12.96
C GLY A 65 1.92 0.99 12.14
N TRP A 66 1.96 -0.31 11.76
CA TRP A 66 3.08 -0.93 11.06
C TRP A 66 4.42 -0.68 11.75
N ARG A 67 4.43 -0.79 13.09
CA ARG A 67 5.62 -0.45 13.90
C ARG A 67 6.78 -1.40 13.68
N ALA A 68 6.52 -2.62 13.17
CA ALA A 68 7.55 -3.59 12.82
C ALA A 68 8.32 -3.25 11.52
N SER A 69 7.78 -2.34 10.69
CA SER A 69 8.43 -1.81 9.49
C SER A 69 8.85 -0.36 9.73
N ASP A 70 10.02 0.05 9.28
CA ASP A 70 10.40 1.46 9.32
C ASP A 70 9.75 2.25 8.17
N THR A 71 9.70 3.55 8.36
CA THR A 71 9.35 4.53 7.33
C THR A 71 10.26 5.73 7.54
N GLY A 72 10.94 6.14 6.48
CA GLY A 72 11.93 7.21 6.55
C GLY A 72 11.57 8.43 5.70
N GLU A 73 12.18 9.53 6.07
CA GLU A 73 12.41 10.68 5.22
C GLU A 73 13.87 10.65 4.77
N ILE A 74 14.11 10.82 3.48
CA ILE A 74 15.43 10.69 2.86
C ILE A 74 15.75 12.01 2.17
N ALA A 75 16.95 12.54 2.42
CA ALA A 75 17.47 13.70 1.71
C ALA A 75 18.72 13.31 0.90
N PHE A 76 18.83 13.89 -0.27
CA PHE A 76 19.95 13.77 -1.19
C PHE A 76 20.55 15.16 -1.39
N ASP A 77 21.79 15.33 -0.98
CA ASP A 77 22.56 16.55 -1.15
C ASP A 77 23.83 16.24 -1.96
N ASN A 78 23.76 16.49 -3.27
CA ASN A 78 24.83 16.22 -4.22
C ASN A 78 25.34 14.75 -4.19
N VAL A 79 24.42 13.80 -4.01
CA VAL A 79 24.76 12.37 -3.97
C VAL A 79 25.24 11.91 -5.34
N LYS A 80 26.46 11.39 -5.39
CA LYS A 80 27.08 10.84 -6.62
C LYS A 80 26.63 9.41 -6.84
N VAL A 81 26.05 9.14 -8.00
CA VAL A 81 25.58 7.80 -8.39
C VAL A 81 26.24 7.41 -9.73
N PRO A 82 27.01 6.30 -9.78
CA PRO A 82 27.66 5.85 -11.02
C PRO A 82 26.64 5.63 -12.15
N LEU A 83 27.07 5.83 -13.39
CA LEU A 83 26.20 5.57 -14.57
C LEU A 83 25.67 4.12 -14.61
N THR A 84 26.46 3.17 -14.11
CA THR A 84 26.09 1.74 -14.03
C THR A 84 24.93 1.45 -13.10
N ASN A 85 24.61 2.38 -12.19
CA ASN A 85 23.52 2.26 -11.24
C ASN A 85 22.18 2.81 -11.78
N LEU A 86 22.16 3.28 -13.03
CA LEU A 86 20.91 3.56 -13.74
C LEU A 86 20.19 2.24 -14.01
N LEU A 87 18.97 2.10 -13.50
CA LEU A 87 18.14 0.92 -13.70
C LEU A 87 17.30 1.06 -14.97
N GLY A 88 17.62 0.26 -15.97
CA GLY A 88 16.99 0.33 -17.30
C GLY A 88 17.47 1.54 -18.10
N GLU A 89 16.58 2.16 -18.88
CA GLU A 89 16.88 3.26 -19.76
C GLU A 89 16.69 4.63 -19.10
N GLU A 90 17.50 5.60 -19.46
CA GLU A 90 17.30 6.98 -19.06
C GLU A 90 15.94 7.48 -19.55
N ASN A 91 15.19 8.15 -18.67
CA ASN A 91 13.81 8.61 -18.90
C ASN A 91 12.75 7.48 -19.04
N GLY A 92 13.13 6.20 -18.88
CA GLY A 92 12.21 5.05 -18.90
C GLY A 92 11.49 4.79 -17.56
N GLY A 93 11.89 5.45 -16.50
CA GLY A 93 11.50 5.14 -15.13
C GLY A 93 10.00 5.21 -14.85
N PHE A 94 9.27 6.14 -15.48
CA PHE A 94 7.82 6.23 -15.28
C PHE A 94 7.08 4.98 -15.79
N GLY A 95 7.53 4.41 -16.91
CA GLY A 95 6.97 3.16 -17.44
C GLY A 95 7.16 1.99 -16.49
N TYR A 96 8.36 1.83 -15.95
CA TYR A 96 8.68 0.77 -14.98
C TYR A 96 7.85 0.90 -13.70
N ILE A 97 7.70 2.11 -13.15
CA ILE A 97 6.86 2.37 -11.97
C ILE A 97 5.40 1.98 -12.24
N MET A 98 4.84 2.39 -13.37
CA MET A 98 3.44 2.12 -13.70
C MET A 98 3.16 0.63 -13.89
N GLN A 99 4.10 -0.13 -14.44
CA GLN A 99 4.00 -1.58 -14.59
C GLN A 99 3.90 -2.29 -13.23
N HIS A 100 4.73 -1.91 -12.26
CA HIS A 100 4.76 -2.52 -10.95
C HIS A 100 3.60 -2.11 -10.04
N PHE A 101 3.06 -0.91 -10.20
CA PHE A 101 1.96 -0.42 -9.34
C PHE A 101 0.69 -1.28 -9.37
N SER A 102 0.42 -1.98 -10.47
CA SER A 102 -0.76 -2.87 -10.54
C SER A 102 -0.61 -4.07 -9.60
N LEU A 103 0.59 -4.67 -9.57
CA LEU A 103 0.90 -5.77 -8.66
C LEU A 103 0.87 -5.30 -7.19
N GLU A 104 1.50 -4.18 -6.89
CA GLU A 104 1.51 -3.62 -5.52
C GLU A 104 0.10 -3.33 -5.01
N ARG A 105 -0.77 -2.73 -5.82
CA ARG A 105 -2.16 -2.45 -5.45
C ARG A 105 -2.94 -3.73 -5.20
N LEU A 106 -2.76 -4.75 -6.03
CA LEU A 106 -3.40 -6.05 -5.82
C LEU A 106 -2.92 -6.70 -4.51
N ILE A 107 -1.61 -6.71 -4.25
CA ILE A 107 -1.04 -7.23 -2.99
C ILE A 107 -1.61 -6.49 -1.78
N MET A 108 -1.76 -5.16 -1.86
CA MET A 108 -2.40 -4.39 -0.79
C MET A 108 -3.87 -4.78 -0.57
N GLY A 109 -4.61 -5.06 -1.65
CA GLY A 109 -5.99 -5.55 -1.58
C GLY A 109 -6.08 -6.93 -0.92
N ILE A 110 -5.23 -7.86 -1.33
CA ILE A 110 -5.14 -9.23 -0.74
C ILE A 110 -4.75 -9.16 0.74
N ASN A 111 -3.77 -8.33 1.07
CA ASN A 111 -3.32 -8.16 2.45
C ASN A 111 -4.39 -7.57 3.37
N ALA A 112 -5.16 -6.60 2.85
CA ALA A 112 -6.31 -6.04 3.56
C ALA A 112 -7.37 -7.11 3.84
N HIS A 113 -7.70 -7.93 2.83
CA HIS A 113 -8.63 -9.07 2.99
C HIS A 113 -8.14 -10.04 4.08
N ALA A 114 -6.90 -10.51 4.01
CA ALA A 114 -6.36 -11.48 4.96
C ALA A 114 -6.39 -10.97 6.42
N ARG A 115 -6.18 -9.66 6.62
CA ARG A 115 -6.31 -9.04 7.96
C ARG A 115 -7.75 -8.97 8.44
N ALA A 116 -8.69 -8.68 7.55
CA ALA A 116 -10.11 -8.66 7.86
C ALA A 116 -10.59 -10.07 8.24
N GLU A 117 -10.19 -11.09 7.47
CA GLU A 117 -10.48 -12.51 7.72
C GLU A 117 -9.99 -12.92 9.12
N TYR A 118 -8.72 -12.66 9.43
CA TYR A 118 -8.16 -12.94 10.76
C TYR A 118 -8.90 -12.21 11.89
N ALA A 119 -9.25 -10.93 11.69
CA ALA A 119 -9.99 -10.16 12.69
C ALA A 119 -11.37 -10.74 12.93
N LEU A 120 -12.07 -11.14 11.88
CA LEU A 120 -13.42 -11.70 11.99
C LEU A 120 -13.39 -13.08 12.64
N GLU A 121 -12.48 -13.96 12.26
CA GLU A 121 -12.30 -15.29 12.91
C GLU A 121 -12.04 -15.14 14.41
N TYR A 122 -11.12 -14.24 14.79
CA TYR A 122 -10.82 -13.98 16.19
C TYR A 122 -12.05 -13.44 16.95
N ALA A 123 -12.79 -12.52 16.35
CA ALA A 123 -13.99 -11.97 16.95
C ALA A 123 -15.09 -13.02 17.11
N LEU A 124 -15.30 -13.87 16.10
CA LEU A 124 -16.29 -14.97 16.16
C LEU A 124 -15.97 -15.95 17.29
N GLN A 125 -14.72 -16.34 17.47
CA GLN A 125 -14.31 -17.19 18.59
C GLN A 125 -14.62 -16.52 19.91
N TYR A 126 -14.20 -15.26 20.11
CA TYR A 126 -14.49 -14.51 21.33
C TYR A 126 -16.00 -14.42 21.62
N MET A 127 -16.82 -14.14 20.61
CA MET A 127 -18.26 -13.98 20.74
C MET A 127 -18.97 -15.28 21.11
N SER A 128 -18.43 -16.44 20.71
CA SER A 128 -18.98 -17.76 21.07
C SER A 128 -18.71 -18.11 22.53
N GLU A 129 -17.64 -17.60 23.11
CA GLU A 129 -17.19 -17.85 24.47
C GLU A 129 -17.73 -16.80 25.48
N ARG A 130 -17.94 -15.57 25.03
CA ARG A 130 -18.37 -14.46 25.86
C ARG A 130 -19.87 -14.50 26.12
N GLU A 131 -20.26 -14.60 27.37
CA GLU A 131 -21.66 -14.55 27.80
C GLU A 131 -22.09 -13.17 28.32
N ALA A 132 -23.28 -12.77 27.97
CA ALA A 132 -24.00 -11.62 28.50
C ALA A 132 -25.50 -11.87 28.45
N PHE A 133 -26.23 -11.39 29.46
CA PHE A 133 -27.68 -11.57 29.56
C PHE A 133 -28.12 -13.04 29.46
N GLY A 134 -27.33 -13.97 30.05
CA GLY A 134 -27.64 -15.39 30.16
C GLY A 134 -27.41 -16.23 28.91
N ARG A 135 -26.69 -15.71 27.92
CA ARG A 135 -26.29 -16.46 26.69
C ARG A 135 -25.03 -15.90 26.05
N SER A 136 -24.39 -16.67 25.15
CA SER A 136 -23.26 -16.19 24.38
C SER A 136 -23.68 -15.01 23.47
N ILE A 137 -22.78 -14.05 23.28
CA ILE A 137 -23.12 -12.82 22.55
C ILE A 137 -23.33 -13.04 21.06
N ASP A 138 -22.82 -14.13 20.48
CA ASP A 138 -23.10 -14.55 19.10
C ASP A 138 -24.56 -14.95 18.84
N ARG A 139 -25.39 -15.05 19.90
CA ARG A 139 -26.83 -15.36 19.81
C ARG A 139 -27.72 -14.11 19.66
N PHE A 140 -27.15 -12.91 19.77
CA PHE A 140 -27.94 -11.68 19.61
C PHE A 140 -28.12 -11.35 18.13
N GLN A 141 -29.37 -11.19 17.69
CA GLN A 141 -29.74 -11.01 16.28
C GLN A 141 -29.01 -9.82 15.63
N ALA A 142 -28.90 -8.69 16.34
CA ALA A 142 -28.22 -7.50 15.83
C ALA A 142 -26.75 -7.76 15.48
N LEU A 143 -26.04 -8.54 16.30
CA LEU A 143 -24.65 -8.91 16.05
C LEU A 143 -24.56 -9.90 14.89
N ARG A 144 -25.46 -10.86 14.82
CA ARG A 144 -25.53 -11.85 13.72
C ARG A 144 -25.76 -11.19 12.36
N HIS A 145 -26.65 -10.21 12.28
CA HIS A 145 -26.87 -9.47 11.03
C HIS A 145 -25.65 -8.68 10.61
N ASN A 146 -25.00 -7.99 11.56
CA ASN A 146 -23.77 -7.25 11.30
C ASN A 146 -22.66 -8.19 10.77
N ILE A 147 -22.46 -9.34 11.42
CA ILE A 147 -21.48 -10.35 10.95
C ILE A 147 -21.81 -10.83 9.53
N ALA A 148 -23.07 -11.09 9.22
CA ALA A 148 -23.46 -11.53 7.89
C ALA A 148 -23.14 -10.50 6.80
N ASP A 149 -23.36 -9.21 7.08
CA ASP A 149 -23.04 -8.12 6.16
C ASP A 149 -21.51 -7.99 5.96
N LEU A 150 -20.74 -8.01 7.06
CA LEU A 150 -19.27 -7.94 7.03
C LEU A 150 -18.67 -9.12 6.26
N TYR A 151 -19.15 -10.33 6.52
CA TYR A 151 -18.69 -11.55 5.85
C TYR A 151 -18.99 -11.51 4.36
N THR A 152 -20.18 -11.03 3.99
CA THR A 152 -20.59 -10.90 2.58
C THR A 152 -19.68 -9.94 1.84
N ASP A 153 -19.42 -8.76 2.38
CA ASP A 153 -18.49 -7.78 1.78
C ASP A 153 -17.07 -8.33 1.65
N MET A 154 -16.63 -9.11 2.63
CA MET A 154 -15.32 -9.73 2.64
C MET A 154 -15.18 -10.80 1.54
N GLU A 155 -16.15 -11.71 1.41
CA GLU A 155 -16.13 -12.75 0.37
C GLU A 155 -16.21 -12.15 -1.05
N ILE A 156 -17.03 -11.13 -1.28
CA ILE A 156 -17.05 -10.40 -2.56
C ILE A 156 -15.68 -9.82 -2.90
N CYS A 157 -15.00 -9.21 -1.93
CA CYS A 157 -13.64 -8.68 -2.12
C CYS A 157 -12.63 -9.79 -2.43
N LYS A 158 -12.73 -10.94 -1.76
CA LYS A 158 -11.87 -12.11 -1.96
C LYS A 158 -11.97 -12.63 -3.39
N GLU A 159 -13.17 -12.91 -3.85
CA GLU A 159 -13.42 -13.41 -5.20
C GLU A 159 -12.93 -12.42 -6.27
N PHE A 160 -13.16 -11.13 -6.06
CA PHE A 160 -12.64 -10.11 -6.96
C PHE A 160 -11.10 -10.07 -6.98
N ASN A 161 -10.44 -10.17 -5.83
CA ASN A 161 -8.98 -10.22 -5.73
C ASN A 161 -8.41 -11.46 -6.45
N TYR A 162 -9.03 -12.63 -6.30
CA TYR A 162 -8.64 -13.83 -7.06
C TYR A 162 -8.80 -13.65 -8.56
N SER A 163 -9.91 -13.06 -8.99
CA SER A 163 -10.14 -12.76 -10.42
C SER A 163 -9.04 -11.85 -10.99
N VAL A 164 -8.64 -10.81 -10.24
CA VAL A 164 -7.57 -9.89 -10.67
C VAL A 164 -6.21 -10.61 -10.68
N ALA A 165 -5.91 -11.42 -9.68
CA ALA A 165 -4.68 -12.21 -9.60
C ALA A 165 -4.58 -13.19 -10.78
N TYR A 166 -5.66 -13.88 -11.11
CA TYR A 166 -5.71 -14.79 -12.25
C TYR A 166 -5.41 -14.07 -13.58
N ARG A 167 -6.02 -12.89 -13.80
CA ARG A 167 -5.77 -12.08 -14.99
C ARG A 167 -4.32 -11.60 -15.06
N LEU A 168 -3.76 -11.18 -13.94
CA LEU A 168 -2.36 -10.75 -13.85
C LEU A 168 -1.40 -11.89 -14.21
N ASN A 169 -1.67 -13.11 -13.70
CA ASN A 169 -0.89 -14.32 -14.02
C ASN A 169 -1.00 -14.73 -15.51
N LYS A 170 -2.03 -14.26 -16.21
CA LYS A 170 -2.19 -14.41 -17.66
C LYS A 170 -1.59 -13.25 -18.44
N ASN A 171 -0.76 -12.41 -17.81
CA ASN A 171 -0.17 -11.21 -18.40
C ASN A 171 -1.19 -10.22 -18.99
N GLN A 172 -2.41 -10.23 -18.45
CA GLN A 172 -3.42 -9.25 -18.85
C GLN A 172 -3.19 -7.92 -18.16
N TYR A 173 -3.56 -6.85 -18.85
CA TYR A 173 -3.49 -5.51 -18.30
C TYR A 173 -4.63 -5.27 -17.29
N VAL A 174 -4.28 -5.05 -16.04
CA VAL A 174 -5.24 -5.03 -14.91
C VAL A 174 -5.19 -3.75 -14.06
N VAL A 175 -4.73 -2.62 -14.62
CA VAL A 175 -4.60 -1.36 -13.86
C VAL A 175 -5.92 -0.93 -13.24
N LYS A 176 -7.01 -1.02 -14.00
CA LYS A 176 -8.37 -0.69 -13.51
C LYS A 176 -8.77 -1.63 -12.37
N GLU A 177 -8.69 -2.92 -12.62
CA GLU A 177 -9.12 -3.97 -11.68
C GLU A 177 -8.27 -3.97 -10.40
N ALA A 178 -6.95 -3.84 -10.51
CA ALA A 178 -6.04 -3.74 -9.35
C ALA A 178 -6.30 -2.46 -8.53
N THR A 179 -6.63 -1.36 -9.19
CA THR A 179 -7.03 -0.12 -8.52
C THR A 179 -8.35 -0.29 -7.76
N MET A 180 -9.34 -0.96 -8.36
CA MET A 180 -10.63 -1.29 -7.72
C MET A 180 -10.43 -2.24 -6.55
N SER A 181 -9.61 -3.30 -6.72
CA SER A 181 -9.26 -4.26 -5.68
C SER A 181 -8.72 -3.54 -4.44
N LYS A 182 -7.68 -2.73 -4.59
CA LYS A 182 -7.09 -1.98 -3.47
C LYS A 182 -8.10 -1.04 -2.83
N LEU A 183 -8.83 -0.26 -3.63
CA LEU A 183 -9.78 0.73 -3.14
C LEU A 183 -10.91 0.09 -2.31
N LYS A 184 -11.52 -1.01 -2.80
CA LYS A 184 -12.64 -1.66 -2.10
C LYS A 184 -12.15 -2.51 -0.93
N SER A 185 -11.09 -3.32 -1.11
CA SER A 185 -10.62 -4.25 -0.06
C SER A 185 -10.06 -3.51 1.16
N THR A 186 -9.34 -2.39 0.97
CA THR A 186 -8.83 -1.63 2.11
C THR A 186 -9.94 -0.94 2.91
N LYS A 187 -10.99 -0.45 2.24
CA LYS A 187 -12.17 0.11 2.92
C LYS A 187 -12.95 -0.97 3.67
N MET A 188 -13.18 -2.13 3.03
CA MET A 188 -13.83 -3.28 3.67
C MET A 188 -13.06 -3.73 4.91
N ALA A 189 -11.72 -3.83 4.84
CA ALA A 189 -10.90 -4.23 5.98
C ALA A 189 -10.99 -3.24 7.15
N ASP A 190 -11.00 -1.93 6.88
CA ASP A 190 -11.22 -0.92 7.92
C ASP A 190 -12.56 -1.13 8.61
N ASP A 191 -13.65 -1.37 7.86
CA ASP A 191 -14.99 -1.58 8.41
C ASP A 191 -15.07 -2.87 9.23
N VAL A 192 -14.55 -3.98 8.71
CA VAL A 192 -14.53 -5.28 9.40
C VAL A 192 -13.73 -5.20 10.70
N ILE A 193 -12.51 -4.69 10.66
CA ILE A 193 -11.63 -4.63 11.83
C ILE A 193 -12.20 -3.69 12.90
N TYR A 194 -12.78 -2.55 12.49
CA TYR A 194 -13.45 -1.63 13.40
C TYR A 194 -14.61 -2.30 14.13
N GLN A 195 -15.46 -3.04 13.41
CA GLN A 195 -16.59 -3.75 14.01
C GLN A 195 -16.14 -4.93 14.89
N CYS A 196 -15.12 -5.67 14.46
CA CYS A 196 -14.54 -6.75 15.26
C CYS A 196 -13.99 -6.24 16.59
N LEU A 197 -13.31 -5.09 16.60
CA LEU A 197 -12.88 -4.44 17.83
C LEU A 197 -14.08 -4.12 18.73
N GLN A 198 -15.17 -3.59 18.16
CA GLN A 198 -16.39 -3.27 18.90
C GLN A 198 -17.04 -4.51 19.51
N PHE A 199 -17.04 -5.66 18.84
CA PHE A 199 -17.56 -6.92 19.36
C PHE A 199 -16.81 -7.40 20.61
N LEU A 200 -15.51 -7.13 20.72
CA LEU A 200 -14.72 -7.44 21.91
C LEU A 200 -14.95 -6.44 23.07
N GLY A 201 -15.58 -5.30 22.81
CA GLY A 201 -15.78 -4.25 23.80
C GLY A 201 -14.46 -3.75 24.39
N GLY A 202 -14.38 -3.63 25.70
CA GLY A 202 -13.17 -3.16 26.40
C GLY A 202 -11.92 -3.99 26.09
N TYR A 203 -12.06 -5.29 25.91
CA TYR A 203 -10.93 -6.16 25.53
C TYR A 203 -10.36 -5.82 24.15
N GLY A 204 -11.19 -5.42 23.19
CA GLY A 204 -10.74 -5.00 21.87
C GLY A 204 -9.85 -3.75 21.89
N TYR A 205 -10.01 -2.90 22.91
CA TYR A 205 -9.24 -1.67 23.09
C TYR A 205 -7.88 -1.88 23.77
N MET A 206 -7.65 -3.05 24.36
CA MET A 206 -6.42 -3.35 25.09
C MET A 206 -5.32 -3.86 24.15
N GLU A 207 -4.07 -3.41 24.39
CA GLU A 207 -2.89 -3.80 23.58
C GLU A 207 -2.55 -5.30 23.64
N ASN A 208 -3.00 -6.00 24.69
CA ASN A 208 -2.79 -7.45 24.85
C ASN A 208 -3.63 -8.27 23.86
N TYR A 209 -4.60 -7.65 23.21
CA TYR A 209 -5.46 -8.28 22.20
C TYR A 209 -5.08 -7.77 20.80
N PRO A 210 -5.24 -8.60 19.75
CA PRO A 210 -4.77 -8.24 18.42
C PRO A 210 -5.53 -7.08 17.78
N MET A 211 -6.76 -6.80 18.23
CA MET A 211 -7.66 -5.84 17.55
C MET A 211 -7.13 -4.40 17.57
N ALA A 212 -6.56 -3.94 18.67
CA ALA A 212 -5.98 -2.59 18.76
C ALA A 212 -4.85 -2.39 17.77
N ARG A 213 -3.98 -3.40 17.60
CA ARG A 213 -2.91 -3.38 16.58
C ARG A 213 -3.47 -3.47 15.18
N LEU A 214 -4.41 -4.38 14.90
CA LEU A 214 -5.03 -4.53 13.59
C LEU A 214 -5.71 -3.24 13.13
N LEU A 215 -6.41 -2.55 14.04
CA LEU A 215 -7.06 -1.26 13.74
C LEU A 215 -6.04 -0.19 13.32
N ARG A 216 -4.93 -0.08 14.05
CA ARG A 216 -3.87 0.88 13.69
C ARG A 216 -3.20 0.52 12.36
N ASP A 217 -2.95 -0.76 12.14
CA ASP A 217 -2.24 -1.24 10.95
C ASP A 217 -3.11 -1.18 9.69
N SER A 218 -4.44 -1.43 9.81
CA SER A 218 -5.36 -1.37 8.66
C SER A 218 -5.47 0.05 8.10
N ARG A 219 -5.36 1.05 8.97
CA ARG A 219 -5.53 2.46 8.60
C ARG A 219 -4.56 2.94 7.52
N LEU A 220 -3.41 2.28 7.38
CA LEU A 220 -2.48 2.56 6.27
C LEU A 220 -3.06 2.16 4.90
N GLY A 221 -3.94 1.16 4.84
CA GLY A 221 -4.49 0.63 3.60
C GLY A 221 -5.08 1.70 2.66
N PRO A 222 -6.00 2.57 3.09
CA PRO A 222 -6.52 3.65 2.28
C PRO A 222 -5.52 4.77 1.95
N ILE A 223 -4.33 4.81 2.58
CA ILE A 223 -3.35 5.89 2.47
C ILE A 223 -2.16 5.49 1.60
N GLY A 224 -1.51 4.36 1.91
CA GLY A 224 -0.31 3.88 1.22
C GLY A 224 -0.58 3.41 -0.21
N GLY A 225 0.45 3.38 -1.07
CA GLY A 225 0.31 2.93 -2.47
C GLY A 225 -0.66 3.76 -3.34
N GLY A 226 -0.87 5.02 -2.96
CA GLY A 226 -1.84 5.95 -3.50
C GLY A 226 -3.10 6.01 -2.64
N THR A 227 -3.45 7.23 -2.21
CA THR A 227 -4.64 7.43 -1.37
C THR A 227 -5.92 7.01 -2.10
N SER A 228 -6.97 6.73 -1.33
CA SER A 228 -8.29 6.39 -1.91
C SER A 228 -8.80 7.45 -2.90
N GLU A 229 -8.48 8.72 -2.68
CA GLU A 229 -8.82 9.84 -3.55
C GLU A 229 -8.05 9.77 -4.88
N ILE A 230 -6.75 9.50 -4.84
CA ILE A 230 -5.93 9.28 -6.05
C ILE A 230 -6.41 8.08 -6.85
N LEU A 231 -6.80 6.99 -6.17
CA LEU A 231 -7.32 5.80 -6.85
C LEU A 231 -8.68 6.07 -7.53
N ARG A 232 -9.56 6.84 -6.87
CA ARG A 232 -10.83 7.28 -7.48
C ARG A 232 -10.58 8.15 -8.71
N GLU A 233 -9.61 9.07 -8.64
CA GLU A 233 -9.24 9.89 -9.79
C GLU A 233 -8.69 9.08 -10.96
N ILE A 234 -7.86 8.04 -10.68
CA ILE A 234 -7.40 7.11 -11.71
C ILE A 234 -8.58 6.38 -12.36
N LEU A 235 -9.52 5.87 -11.55
CA LEU A 235 -10.71 5.19 -12.05
C LEU A 235 -11.61 6.13 -12.85
N ALA A 236 -11.82 7.36 -12.39
CA ALA A 236 -12.60 8.37 -13.10
C ALA A 236 -11.98 8.65 -14.49
N LYS A 237 -10.68 8.83 -14.58
CA LYS A 237 -9.97 9.01 -15.86
C LYS A 237 -10.15 7.82 -16.81
N ILE A 238 -10.14 6.59 -16.29
CA ILE A 238 -10.37 5.40 -17.11
C ILE A 238 -11.83 5.31 -17.57
N ILE A 239 -12.79 5.54 -16.65
CA ILE A 239 -14.21 5.29 -16.90
C ILE A 239 -14.87 6.45 -17.66
N ILE A 240 -14.57 7.68 -17.25
CA ILE A 240 -15.18 8.90 -17.76
C ILE A 240 -14.40 9.43 -18.98
N ASP A 241 -13.08 9.66 -18.78
CA ASP A 241 -12.24 10.31 -19.79
C ASP A 241 -11.70 9.32 -20.84
N LYS A 242 -12.04 8.01 -20.71
CA LYS A 242 -11.58 6.92 -21.58
C LYS A 242 -10.06 6.84 -21.73
N LYS A 243 -9.32 7.26 -20.68
CA LYS A 243 -7.87 7.25 -20.69
C LYS A 243 -7.35 5.82 -20.56
N GLU A 244 -6.52 5.41 -21.50
CA GLU A 244 -5.81 4.14 -21.45
C GLU A 244 -4.45 4.32 -20.77
N TYR A 245 -4.18 3.46 -19.77
CA TYR A 245 -2.86 3.34 -19.15
C TYR A 245 -2.19 2.09 -19.75
N LYS A 246 -1.45 2.25 -20.84
CA LYS A 246 -0.71 1.14 -21.47
C LYS A 246 0.57 0.84 -20.70
N PRO A 247 1.00 -0.44 -20.61
CA PRO A 247 2.33 -0.76 -20.14
C PRO A 247 3.37 -0.07 -21.07
N ALA A 248 4.55 0.22 -20.53
CA ALA A 248 5.69 0.59 -21.37
C ALA A 248 6.00 -0.62 -22.25
N THR A 249 6.03 -0.42 -23.55
CA THR A 249 6.45 -1.41 -24.54
C THR A 249 7.95 -1.58 -24.45
#